data_66b2a7ad935184862d0c1807e9a33bb8
#
_entry.id   66b2a7ad935184862d0c1807e9a33bb8
#
_cell.length_a   1.000
_cell.length_b   1.000
_cell.length_c   1.000
_cell.angle_alpha   90.00
_cell.angle_beta   90.00
_cell.angle_gamma   90.00
#
_symmetry.space_group_name_H-M   'P 1'
#
loop_
_entity.id
_entity.type
_entity.pdbx_description
1 polymer ?
#
loop_
_entity_poly.entity_id
_entity_poly.type
_entity_poly.pdbx_seq_one_letter_code
_entity_poly.pdbx_strand_id
1 'polypeptide(L)'
;MGEVLFETKGVGKTYGSNTVLHDIDMKIHSGEVIGLIGENGAGKSTLMKLISGVESPSMGEMFYMGKPYVATSIINANKQGIGMVFQEQSLVANLTVAQNIYLGREKKYSKAGLVNWKEMNKDAKKALERVDIKLEPGKKVRDIDMATREMVEIAKVLDVVTEAAEGHAIILLDEPTTVLSDDEIQEMYVQIRKMKEAGNGIVFISHHLDEILAITDTIYVFKDGEETAVFPTAEANIDVLYEKMVGRATTGEFYVEAQQRVPSDKVVLEVEDLSLFGIFNHISFKLHEGEVLGLAGLDGSGAEDVCNCLVGQVAPTEGRILMDGKEVRFGNSYQARKAGILSVPKDRRDEGMVSILSIEDNITISSWEHMKNKGFLSGKRIRKTAQKWIKEAGIK
;
A
#
# COMPACT_ATOMS: atom_id res chain seq x y z
N MET A 1 7.28 -30.48 2.41
CA MET A 1 7.09 -29.40 1.42
C MET A 1 6.49 -30.02 0.17
N GLY A 2 5.54 -29.33 -0.47
CA GLY A 2 4.96 -29.76 -1.75
C GLY A 2 5.93 -29.70 -2.93
N GLU A 3 5.43 -29.95 -4.14
CA GLU A 3 6.19 -29.77 -5.38
C GLU A 3 6.52 -28.27 -5.59
N VAL A 4 7.71 -27.96 -6.18
CA VAL A 4 8.09 -26.59 -6.52
C VAL A 4 7.26 -26.12 -7.71
N LEU A 5 6.39 -25.14 -7.49
CA LEU A 5 5.59 -24.52 -8.52
C LEU A 5 6.33 -23.41 -9.25
N PHE A 6 7.10 -22.59 -8.51
CA PHE A 6 7.83 -21.47 -9.09
C PHE A 6 9.23 -21.36 -8.46
N GLU A 7 10.20 -21.00 -9.28
CA GLU A 7 11.59 -20.82 -8.84
C GLU A 7 12.21 -19.62 -9.56
N THR A 8 12.92 -18.77 -8.82
CA THR A 8 13.82 -17.76 -9.37
C THR A 8 15.26 -18.18 -9.17
N LYS A 9 16.14 -17.89 -10.13
CA LYS A 9 17.58 -18.17 -10.06
C LYS A 9 18.35 -16.94 -10.48
N GLY A 10 19.04 -16.33 -9.53
CA GLY A 10 19.85 -15.16 -9.74
C GLY A 10 19.07 -13.96 -10.31
N VAL A 11 17.77 -13.83 -9.96
CA VAL A 11 16.91 -12.80 -10.57
C VAL A 11 17.27 -11.43 -10.05
N GLY A 12 17.52 -10.51 -10.99
CA GLY A 12 17.80 -9.12 -10.68
C GLY A 12 17.08 -8.14 -11.61
N LYS A 13 16.93 -6.90 -11.12
CA LYS A 13 16.27 -5.81 -11.85
C LYS A 13 17.04 -4.52 -11.73
N THR A 14 17.28 -3.90 -12.89
CA THR A 14 17.96 -2.60 -13.00
C THR A 14 17.07 -1.61 -13.75
N TYR A 15 16.93 -0.39 -13.22
CA TYR A 15 16.27 0.74 -13.87
C TYR A 15 17.31 1.82 -14.17
N GLY A 16 17.63 2.01 -15.43
CA GLY A 16 18.70 2.93 -15.84
C GLY A 16 20.05 2.51 -15.24
N SER A 17 20.60 3.28 -14.32
CA SER A 17 21.85 2.97 -13.59
C SER A 17 21.60 2.41 -12.18
N ASN A 18 20.36 2.29 -11.73
CA ASN A 18 20.02 1.83 -10.38
C ASN A 18 19.54 0.39 -10.40
N THR A 19 20.28 -0.52 -9.75
CA THR A 19 19.84 -1.89 -9.52
C THR A 19 19.01 -1.96 -8.26
N VAL A 20 17.79 -2.48 -8.38
CA VAL A 20 16.78 -2.54 -7.31
C VAL A 20 16.65 -3.95 -6.74
N LEU A 21 16.96 -4.97 -7.53
CA LEU A 21 17.01 -6.37 -7.08
C LEU A 21 18.34 -6.99 -7.51
N HIS A 22 18.94 -7.72 -6.58
CA HIS A 22 20.25 -8.36 -6.76
C HIS A 22 20.14 -9.85 -6.43
N ASP A 23 20.34 -10.72 -7.42
CA ASP A 23 20.62 -12.15 -7.24
C ASP A 23 19.59 -12.89 -6.35
N ILE A 24 18.28 -12.74 -6.67
CA ILE A 24 17.20 -13.31 -5.87
C ILE A 24 16.94 -14.77 -6.24
N ASP A 25 17.08 -15.64 -5.25
CA ASP A 25 16.77 -17.07 -5.31
C ASP A 25 15.56 -17.40 -4.43
N MET A 26 14.39 -17.58 -5.02
CA MET A 26 13.15 -17.87 -4.29
C MET A 26 12.46 -19.11 -4.86
N LYS A 27 11.85 -19.92 -3.99
CA LYS A 27 11.03 -21.07 -4.36
C LYS A 27 9.66 -20.97 -3.73
N ILE A 28 8.62 -21.26 -4.52
CA ILE A 28 7.23 -21.34 -4.08
C ILE A 28 6.76 -22.77 -4.29
N HIS A 29 6.28 -23.41 -3.23
CA HIS A 29 5.80 -24.78 -3.28
C HIS A 29 4.29 -24.86 -3.33
N SER A 30 3.78 -25.98 -3.84
CA SER A 30 2.35 -26.31 -3.78
C SER A 30 1.88 -26.38 -2.33
N GLY A 31 0.79 -25.68 -2.03
CA GLY A 31 0.22 -25.65 -0.69
C GLY A 31 1.07 -24.87 0.32
N GLU A 32 1.80 -23.86 -0.12
CA GLU A 32 2.64 -23.01 0.73
C GLU A 32 2.19 -21.54 0.66
N VAL A 33 2.22 -20.87 1.81
CA VAL A 33 2.10 -19.41 1.91
C VAL A 33 3.44 -18.83 2.30
N ILE A 34 4.02 -18.04 1.41
CA ILE A 34 5.29 -17.34 1.64
C ILE A 34 5.00 -15.92 2.10
N GLY A 35 5.59 -15.52 3.23
CA GLY A 35 5.66 -14.14 3.68
C GLY A 35 6.85 -13.43 3.08
N LEU A 36 6.62 -12.30 2.42
CA LEU A 36 7.69 -11.47 1.88
C LEU A 36 7.77 -10.16 2.65
N ILE A 37 8.79 -9.99 3.49
CA ILE A 37 8.96 -8.84 4.37
C ILE A 37 10.22 -8.03 4.04
N GLY A 38 10.28 -6.80 4.53
CA GLY A 38 11.40 -5.88 4.34
C GLY A 38 10.94 -4.43 4.40
N GLU A 39 11.87 -3.50 4.55
CA GLU A 39 11.57 -2.07 4.56
C GLU A 39 10.97 -1.58 3.22
N ASN A 40 10.39 -0.37 3.24
CA ASN A 40 9.93 0.28 2.01
C ASN A 40 11.13 0.51 1.08
N GLY A 41 10.97 0.09 -0.19
CA GLY A 41 12.07 0.16 -1.16
C GLY A 41 13.02 -1.05 -1.16
N ALA A 42 12.80 -2.06 -0.32
CA ALA A 42 13.63 -3.28 -0.29
C ALA A 42 13.52 -4.19 -1.53
N GLY A 43 12.63 -3.86 -2.49
CA GLY A 43 12.48 -4.60 -3.74
C GLY A 43 11.31 -5.58 -3.80
N LYS A 44 10.53 -5.75 -2.71
CA LYS A 44 9.38 -6.69 -2.64
C LYS A 44 8.40 -6.56 -3.80
N SER A 45 7.81 -5.38 -3.97
CA SER A 45 6.83 -5.13 -5.05
C SER A 45 7.48 -5.20 -6.44
N THR A 46 8.79 -4.98 -6.56
CA THR A 46 9.52 -5.19 -7.82
C THR A 46 9.57 -6.68 -8.16
N LEU A 47 9.90 -7.54 -7.20
CA LEU A 47 9.87 -9.00 -7.42
C LEU A 47 8.47 -9.47 -7.82
N MET A 48 7.42 -8.99 -7.13
CA MET A 48 6.03 -9.30 -7.48
C MET A 48 5.69 -8.90 -8.93
N LYS A 49 6.17 -7.72 -9.37
CA LYS A 49 5.98 -7.26 -10.76
C LYS A 49 6.72 -8.13 -11.78
N LEU A 50 7.89 -8.67 -11.44
CA LEU A 50 8.60 -9.61 -12.31
C LEU A 50 7.82 -10.92 -12.42
N ILE A 51 7.37 -11.49 -11.31
CA ILE A 51 6.61 -12.75 -11.29
C ILE A 51 5.28 -12.59 -12.00
N SER A 52 4.57 -11.48 -11.80
CA SER A 52 3.28 -11.20 -12.45
C SER A 52 3.37 -10.75 -13.92
N GLY A 53 4.59 -10.60 -14.46
CA GLY A 53 4.79 -10.20 -15.85
C GLY A 53 4.47 -8.74 -16.15
N VAL A 54 4.34 -7.88 -15.14
CA VAL A 54 4.28 -6.41 -15.31
C VAL A 54 5.59 -5.90 -15.87
N GLU A 55 6.70 -6.51 -15.41
CA GLU A 55 8.06 -6.20 -15.84
C GLU A 55 8.84 -7.49 -16.14
N SER A 56 9.94 -7.34 -16.87
CA SER A 56 10.86 -8.45 -17.12
C SER A 56 12.13 -8.30 -16.30
N PRO A 57 12.76 -9.38 -15.84
CA PRO A 57 14.05 -9.33 -15.15
C PRO A 57 15.13 -8.76 -16.07
N SER A 58 16.14 -8.11 -15.46
CA SER A 58 17.35 -7.65 -16.17
C SER A 58 18.42 -8.71 -16.23
N MET A 59 18.41 -9.66 -15.26
CA MET A 59 19.32 -10.80 -15.15
C MET A 59 18.62 -11.95 -14.43
N GLY A 60 19.21 -13.14 -14.55
CA GLY A 60 18.68 -14.37 -13.95
C GLY A 60 17.56 -15.00 -14.75
N GLU A 61 17.02 -16.08 -14.23
CA GLU A 61 15.99 -16.88 -14.88
C GLU A 61 14.86 -17.21 -13.91
N MET A 62 13.66 -17.36 -14.45
CA MET A 62 12.48 -17.79 -13.69
C MET A 62 11.93 -19.08 -14.29
N PHE A 63 11.39 -19.95 -13.45
CA PHE A 63 10.81 -21.23 -13.84
C PHE A 63 9.43 -21.41 -13.22
N TYR A 64 8.48 -21.91 -14.02
CA TYR A 64 7.17 -22.32 -13.53
C TYR A 64 6.94 -23.79 -13.89
N MET A 65 6.62 -24.62 -12.88
CA MET A 65 6.49 -26.07 -13.03
C MET A 65 7.72 -26.70 -13.71
N GLY A 66 8.93 -26.25 -13.35
CA GLY A 66 10.20 -26.70 -13.90
C GLY A 66 10.49 -26.27 -15.34
N LYS A 67 9.64 -25.49 -15.98
CA LYS A 67 9.82 -24.96 -17.34
C LYS A 67 10.25 -23.50 -17.27
N PRO A 68 11.11 -23.02 -18.19
CA PRO A 68 11.45 -21.60 -18.27
C PRO A 68 10.19 -20.74 -18.35
N TYR A 69 10.11 -19.75 -17.45
CA TYR A 69 9.00 -18.83 -17.35
C TYR A 69 9.40 -17.44 -17.85
N VAL A 70 8.69 -16.98 -18.88
CA VAL A 70 8.83 -15.61 -19.38
C VAL A 70 7.44 -15.02 -19.55
N ALA A 71 7.09 -14.09 -18.68
CA ALA A 71 5.85 -13.33 -18.84
C ALA A 71 6.14 -11.98 -19.49
N THR A 72 5.37 -11.66 -20.53
CA THR A 72 5.48 -10.41 -21.30
C THR A 72 4.36 -9.43 -20.93
N SER A 73 3.41 -9.86 -20.12
CA SER A 73 2.28 -9.08 -19.60
C SER A 73 1.54 -9.84 -18.51
N ILE A 74 0.75 -9.14 -17.72
CA ILE A 74 -0.17 -9.72 -16.71
C ILE A 74 -1.09 -10.76 -17.36
N ILE A 75 -1.64 -10.46 -18.55
CA ILE A 75 -2.53 -11.39 -19.27
C ILE A 75 -1.78 -12.69 -19.62
N ASN A 76 -0.51 -12.59 -19.96
CA ASN A 76 0.31 -13.76 -20.28
C ASN A 76 0.62 -14.57 -19.01
N ALA A 77 0.96 -13.92 -17.90
CA ALA A 77 1.16 -14.56 -16.60
C ALA A 77 -0.12 -15.28 -16.11
N ASN A 78 -1.27 -14.60 -16.19
CA ASN A 78 -2.56 -15.18 -15.84
C ASN A 78 -2.89 -16.45 -16.63
N LYS A 79 -2.60 -16.47 -17.93
CA LYS A 79 -2.78 -17.68 -18.78
C LYS A 79 -1.83 -18.82 -18.41
N GLN A 80 -0.77 -18.54 -17.71
CA GLN A 80 0.17 -19.54 -17.18
C GLN A 80 -0.16 -19.92 -15.73
N GLY A 81 -1.22 -19.38 -15.13
CA GLY A 81 -1.65 -19.70 -13.77
C GLY A 81 -1.05 -18.82 -12.68
N ILE A 82 -0.48 -17.66 -13.04
CA ILE A 82 0.08 -16.72 -12.08
C ILE A 82 -0.75 -15.44 -12.06
N GLY A 83 -1.32 -15.08 -10.91
CA GLY A 83 -2.14 -13.89 -10.73
C GLY A 83 -1.70 -13.02 -9.58
N MET A 84 -2.01 -11.73 -9.67
CA MET A 84 -1.64 -10.75 -8.65
C MET A 84 -2.83 -9.86 -8.28
N VAL A 85 -3.05 -9.71 -6.99
CA VAL A 85 -3.88 -8.68 -6.38
C VAL A 85 -2.94 -7.54 -6.00
N PHE A 86 -3.21 -6.36 -6.55
CA PHE A 86 -2.36 -5.18 -6.35
C PHE A 86 -2.81 -4.40 -5.13
N GLN A 87 -1.90 -3.69 -4.49
CA GLN A 87 -2.16 -2.79 -3.37
C GLN A 87 -3.21 -1.71 -3.72
N GLU A 88 -3.22 -1.23 -4.98
CA GLU A 88 -4.24 -0.31 -5.47
C GLU A 88 -5.35 -1.10 -6.17
N GLN A 89 -6.60 -0.90 -5.73
CA GLN A 89 -7.74 -1.59 -6.30
C GLN A 89 -7.88 -1.33 -7.80
N SER A 90 -8.03 -2.39 -8.57
CA SER A 90 -8.17 -2.35 -10.04
C SER A 90 -9.64 -2.36 -10.49
N LEU A 91 -10.61 -2.38 -9.54
CA LEU A 91 -12.03 -2.44 -9.86
C LEU A 91 -12.57 -1.10 -10.37
N VAL A 92 -13.35 -1.15 -11.43
CA VAL A 92 -14.03 0.00 -11.99
C VAL A 92 -15.35 0.25 -11.24
N ALA A 93 -15.43 1.32 -10.47
CA ALA A 93 -16.52 1.63 -9.54
C ALA A 93 -17.92 1.66 -10.20
N ASN A 94 -18.02 2.12 -11.44
CA ASN A 94 -19.29 2.24 -12.17
C ASN A 94 -19.77 0.97 -12.85
N LEU A 95 -18.93 -0.06 -12.93
CA LEU A 95 -19.27 -1.38 -13.45
C LEU A 95 -19.85 -2.28 -12.36
N THR A 96 -20.59 -3.32 -12.78
CA THR A 96 -21.07 -4.36 -11.85
C THR A 96 -19.93 -5.28 -11.44
N VAL A 97 -20.12 -6.04 -10.38
CA VAL A 97 -19.18 -7.05 -9.91
C VAL A 97 -18.86 -8.05 -11.02
N ALA A 98 -19.89 -8.58 -11.70
CA ALA A 98 -19.69 -9.51 -12.83
C ALA A 98 -18.90 -8.89 -13.98
N GLN A 99 -19.17 -7.63 -14.31
CA GLN A 99 -18.42 -6.90 -15.33
C GLN A 99 -16.95 -6.71 -14.94
N ASN A 100 -16.66 -6.46 -13.66
CA ASN A 100 -15.29 -6.34 -13.17
C ASN A 100 -14.54 -7.68 -13.19
N ILE A 101 -15.18 -8.77 -12.76
CA ILE A 101 -14.57 -10.12 -12.76
C ILE A 101 -14.18 -10.52 -14.20
N TYR A 102 -15.02 -10.21 -15.19
CA TYR A 102 -14.81 -10.61 -16.59
C TYR A 102 -14.34 -9.47 -17.50
N LEU A 103 -13.88 -8.37 -16.95
CA LEU A 103 -13.34 -7.24 -17.72
C LEU A 103 -12.19 -7.70 -18.63
N GLY A 104 -12.31 -7.40 -19.94
CA GLY A 104 -11.37 -7.87 -20.95
C GLY A 104 -11.56 -9.32 -21.40
N ARG A 105 -12.53 -10.06 -20.82
CA ARG A 105 -12.90 -11.44 -21.19
C ARG A 105 -14.34 -11.56 -21.70
N GLU A 106 -14.98 -10.44 -22.05
CA GLU A 106 -16.40 -10.38 -22.47
C GLU A 106 -16.67 -11.23 -23.73
N LYS A 107 -15.64 -11.50 -24.53
CA LYS A 107 -15.76 -12.37 -25.71
C LYS A 107 -16.25 -13.77 -25.38
N LYS A 108 -15.96 -14.30 -24.18
CA LYS A 108 -16.44 -15.59 -23.66
C LYS A 108 -17.98 -15.64 -23.60
N TYR A 109 -18.62 -14.50 -23.37
CA TYR A 109 -20.06 -14.34 -23.21
C TYR A 109 -20.74 -13.68 -24.40
N SER A 110 -20.02 -13.40 -25.50
CA SER A 110 -20.54 -12.66 -26.64
C SER A 110 -20.90 -13.59 -27.79
N LYS A 111 -22.14 -13.46 -28.29
CA LYS A 111 -22.61 -14.10 -29.55
C LYS A 111 -23.20 -13.04 -30.46
N ALA A 112 -22.75 -13.00 -31.70
CA ALA A 112 -23.20 -12.04 -32.73
C ALA A 112 -23.14 -10.57 -32.25
N GLY A 113 -22.13 -10.20 -31.45
CA GLY A 113 -21.94 -8.82 -30.94
C GLY A 113 -22.78 -8.47 -29.71
N LEU A 114 -23.60 -9.39 -29.20
CA LEU A 114 -24.40 -9.18 -27.99
C LEU A 114 -23.83 -9.99 -26.84
N VAL A 115 -23.73 -9.36 -25.65
CA VAL A 115 -23.23 -10.00 -24.42
C VAL A 115 -24.36 -10.69 -23.70
N ASN A 116 -24.18 -11.96 -23.34
CA ASN A 116 -25.10 -12.74 -22.50
C ASN A 116 -24.84 -12.44 -21.02
N TRP A 117 -25.43 -11.36 -20.53
CA TRP A 117 -25.30 -10.93 -19.12
C TRP A 117 -25.79 -11.97 -18.11
N LYS A 118 -26.79 -12.81 -18.47
CA LYS A 118 -27.31 -13.83 -17.60
C LYS A 118 -26.27 -14.92 -17.34
N GLU A 119 -25.56 -15.33 -18.36
CA GLU A 119 -24.48 -16.33 -18.27
C GLU A 119 -23.28 -15.78 -17.52
N MET A 120 -22.86 -14.54 -17.83
CA MET A 120 -21.79 -13.83 -17.12
C MET A 120 -22.09 -13.72 -15.63
N ASN A 121 -23.30 -13.30 -15.23
CA ASN A 121 -23.70 -13.22 -13.82
C ASN A 121 -23.72 -14.59 -13.14
N LYS A 122 -24.12 -15.65 -13.84
CA LYS A 122 -24.11 -17.02 -13.30
C LYS A 122 -22.68 -17.49 -12.99
N ASP A 123 -21.74 -17.21 -13.87
CA ASP A 123 -20.34 -17.60 -13.67
C ASP A 123 -19.66 -16.69 -12.64
N ALA A 124 -19.98 -15.38 -12.61
CA ALA A 124 -19.52 -14.48 -11.56
C ALA A 124 -19.97 -14.93 -10.16
N LYS A 125 -21.20 -15.44 -10.05
CA LYS A 125 -21.69 -16.01 -8.79
C LYS A 125 -20.83 -17.18 -8.31
N LYS A 126 -20.43 -18.08 -9.22
CA LYS A 126 -19.53 -19.19 -8.89
C LYS A 126 -18.14 -18.70 -8.48
N ALA A 127 -17.62 -17.65 -9.13
CA ALA A 127 -16.34 -17.05 -8.76
C ALA A 127 -16.39 -16.47 -7.34
N LEU A 128 -17.48 -15.79 -6.98
CA LEU A 128 -17.71 -15.26 -5.63
C LEU A 128 -17.91 -16.38 -4.58
N GLU A 129 -18.58 -17.47 -4.95
CA GLU A 129 -18.76 -18.63 -4.09
C GLU A 129 -17.44 -19.32 -3.72
N ARG A 130 -16.41 -19.25 -4.59
CA ARG A 130 -15.06 -19.80 -4.30
C ARG A 130 -14.35 -19.07 -3.16
N VAL A 131 -14.70 -17.82 -2.92
CA VAL A 131 -14.18 -17.00 -1.82
C VAL A 131 -15.24 -16.75 -0.74
N ASP A 132 -16.29 -17.59 -0.70
CA ASP A 132 -17.40 -17.57 0.27
C ASP A 132 -18.16 -16.24 0.39
N ILE A 133 -18.18 -15.44 -0.68
CA ILE A 133 -18.92 -14.18 -0.65
C ILE A 133 -20.34 -14.34 -1.19
N LYS A 134 -21.30 -13.94 -0.38
CA LYS A 134 -22.72 -13.85 -0.76
C LYS A 134 -23.01 -12.45 -1.30
N LEU A 135 -22.64 -12.19 -2.55
CA LEU A 135 -22.84 -10.92 -3.22
C LEU A 135 -23.60 -11.12 -4.53
N GLU A 136 -24.56 -10.23 -4.81
CA GLU A 136 -25.25 -10.23 -6.10
C GLU A 136 -24.33 -9.69 -7.22
N PRO A 137 -24.01 -10.50 -8.25
CA PRO A 137 -23.06 -10.11 -9.30
C PRO A 137 -23.47 -8.86 -10.10
N GLY A 138 -24.78 -8.52 -10.12
CA GLY A 138 -25.30 -7.32 -10.76
C GLY A 138 -25.14 -6.03 -9.98
N LYS A 139 -24.69 -6.08 -8.71
CA LYS A 139 -24.46 -4.89 -7.89
C LYS A 139 -23.25 -4.12 -8.41
N LYS A 140 -23.29 -2.79 -8.39
CA LYS A 140 -22.15 -1.97 -8.81
C LYS A 140 -21.08 -1.95 -7.72
N VAL A 141 -19.83 -1.91 -8.13
CA VAL A 141 -18.69 -1.90 -7.20
C VAL A 141 -18.71 -0.67 -6.28
N ARG A 142 -19.15 0.50 -6.75
CA ARG A 142 -19.29 1.68 -5.89
C ARG A 142 -20.27 1.52 -4.73
N ASP A 143 -21.20 0.56 -4.81
CA ASP A 143 -22.27 0.34 -3.83
C ASP A 143 -21.93 -0.79 -2.83
N ILE A 144 -20.69 -1.26 -2.81
CA ILE A 144 -20.15 -2.24 -1.86
C ILE A 144 -18.99 -1.62 -1.07
N ASP A 145 -18.79 -2.11 0.15
CA ASP A 145 -17.72 -1.68 1.06
C ASP A 145 -16.33 -2.11 0.55
N MET A 146 -15.30 -1.57 1.19
CA MET A 146 -13.90 -1.79 0.77
C MET A 146 -13.46 -3.24 0.95
N ALA A 147 -13.86 -3.89 2.04
CA ALA A 147 -13.52 -5.29 2.31
C ALA A 147 -14.14 -6.22 1.25
N THR A 148 -15.42 -6.01 0.94
CA THR A 148 -16.10 -6.77 -0.12
C THR A 148 -15.42 -6.54 -1.48
N ARG A 149 -14.92 -5.32 -1.78
CA ARG A 149 -14.17 -5.07 -3.02
C ARG A 149 -12.87 -5.85 -3.07
N GLU A 150 -12.12 -5.89 -1.97
CA GLU A 150 -10.87 -6.67 -1.89
C GLU A 150 -11.10 -8.14 -2.18
N MET A 151 -12.16 -8.70 -1.61
CA MET A 151 -12.55 -10.08 -1.87
C MET A 151 -13.02 -10.31 -3.32
N VAL A 152 -13.65 -9.31 -3.96
CA VAL A 152 -14.00 -9.37 -5.40
C VAL A 152 -12.73 -9.36 -6.28
N GLU A 153 -11.69 -8.60 -5.91
CA GLU A 153 -10.38 -8.67 -6.58
C GLU A 153 -9.77 -10.07 -6.48
N ILE A 154 -9.79 -10.67 -5.30
CA ILE A 154 -9.29 -12.03 -5.09
C ILE A 154 -10.11 -13.02 -5.93
N ALA A 155 -11.44 -12.93 -5.93
CA ALA A 155 -12.31 -13.78 -6.76
C ALA A 155 -12.01 -13.64 -8.25
N LYS A 156 -11.79 -12.42 -8.73
CA LYS A 156 -11.41 -12.11 -10.11
C LYS A 156 -10.09 -12.76 -10.50
N VAL A 157 -9.07 -12.64 -9.66
CA VAL A 157 -7.75 -13.24 -9.90
C VAL A 157 -7.85 -14.76 -9.88
N LEU A 158 -8.50 -15.34 -8.87
CA LEU A 158 -8.71 -16.78 -8.76
C LEU A 158 -9.45 -17.37 -9.97
N ASP A 159 -10.52 -16.71 -10.44
CA ASP A 159 -11.29 -17.20 -11.60
C ASP A 159 -10.41 -17.29 -12.87
N VAL A 160 -9.47 -16.37 -13.03
CA VAL A 160 -8.54 -16.38 -14.16
C VAL A 160 -7.50 -17.48 -14.03
N VAL A 161 -6.82 -17.57 -12.88
CA VAL A 161 -5.64 -18.42 -12.75
C VAL A 161 -6.00 -19.89 -12.53
N THR A 162 -7.11 -20.20 -11.84
CA THR A 162 -7.55 -21.59 -11.63
C THR A 162 -8.06 -22.24 -12.92
N GLU A 163 -8.63 -21.46 -13.85
CA GLU A 163 -9.01 -21.96 -15.19
C GLU A 163 -7.77 -22.38 -16.00
N ALA A 164 -6.62 -21.71 -15.76
CA ALA A 164 -5.38 -21.93 -16.49
C ALA A 164 -4.44 -22.98 -15.87
N ALA A 165 -4.41 -23.10 -14.55
CA ALA A 165 -3.36 -23.81 -13.81
C ALA A 165 -3.75 -25.22 -13.31
N GLU A 166 -4.95 -25.73 -13.61
CA GLU A 166 -5.41 -27.06 -13.20
C GLU A 166 -5.18 -27.37 -11.69
N GLY A 167 -5.24 -26.35 -10.82
CA GLY A 167 -5.12 -26.49 -9.37
C GLY A 167 -3.74 -26.17 -8.77
N HIS A 168 -2.80 -25.63 -9.54
CA HIS A 168 -1.44 -25.26 -9.07
C HIS A 168 -1.13 -23.78 -9.35
N ALA A 169 -2.08 -22.89 -9.11
CA ALA A 169 -1.88 -21.46 -9.35
C ALA A 169 -0.89 -20.83 -8.37
N ILE A 170 -0.24 -19.76 -8.83
CA ILE A 170 0.50 -18.82 -7.97
C ILE A 170 -0.34 -17.57 -7.78
N ILE A 171 -0.57 -17.21 -6.54
CA ILE A 171 -1.37 -16.05 -6.15
C ILE A 171 -0.48 -15.08 -5.38
N LEU A 172 -0.33 -13.88 -5.93
CA LEU A 172 0.48 -12.82 -5.35
C LEU A 172 -0.45 -11.80 -4.70
N LEU A 173 -0.29 -11.56 -3.39
CA LEU A 173 -1.10 -10.63 -2.59
C LEU A 173 -0.20 -9.52 -2.05
N ASP A 174 -0.36 -8.30 -2.54
CA ASP A 174 0.46 -7.14 -2.16
C ASP A 174 -0.33 -6.23 -1.21
N GLU A 175 -0.07 -6.36 0.10
CA GLU A 175 -0.72 -5.63 1.20
C GLU A 175 -2.27 -5.67 1.17
N PRO A 176 -2.90 -6.85 1.05
CA PRO A 176 -4.35 -6.94 0.83
C PRO A 176 -5.19 -6.58 2.07
N THR A 177 -4.56 -6.41 3.23
CA THR A 177 -5.21 -6.16 4.53
C THR A 177 -5.27 -4.69 4.92
N THR A 178 -4.61 -3.80 4.18
CA THR A 178 -4.40 -2.38 4.56
C THR A 178 -5.69 -1.61 4.86
N VAL A 179 -6.80 -2.00 4.24
CA VAL A 179 -8.11 -1.31 4.37
C VAL A 179 -9.15 -2.12 5.13
N LEU A 180 -8.75 -3.25 5.72
CA LEU A 180 -9.65 -4.20 6.37
C LEU A 180 -9.64 -4.00 7.89
N SER A 181 -10.79 -4.27 8.53
CA SER A 181 -10.90 -4.43 9.97
C SER A 181 -10.35 -5.79 10.43
N ASP A 182 -10.09 -5.94 11.74
CA ASP A 182 -9.55 -7.18 12.30
C ASP A 182 -10.43 -8.42 11.98
N ASP A 183 -11.76 -8.26 12.03
CA ASP A 183 -12.70 -9.35 11.71
C ASP A 183 -12.60 -9.73 10.21
N GLU A 184 -12.53 -8.75 9.33
CA GLU A 184 -12.39 -8.95 7.88
C GLU A 184 -11.04 -9.58 7.51
N ILE A 185 -9.97 -9.23 8.23
CA ILE A 185 -8.66 -9.88 8.11
C ILE A 185 -8.75 -11.36 8.45
N GLN A 186 -9.47 -11.74 9.52
CA GLN A 186 -9.65 -13.13 9.89
C GLN A 186 -10.45 -13.90 8.82
N GLU A 187 -11.47 -13.29 8.23
CA GLU A 187 -12.20 -13.89 7.10
C GLU A 187 -11.28 -14.11 5.89
N MET A 188 -10.45 -13.14 5.54
CA MET A 188 -9.46 -13.28 4.48
C MET A 188 -8.46 -14.42 4.77
N TYR A 189 -7.98 -14.56 5.99
CA TYR A 189 -7.08 -15.67 6.37
C TYR A 189 -7.73 -17.04 6.16
N VAL A 190 -9.02 -17.17 6.43
CA VAL A 190 -9.77 -18.41 6.12
C VAL A 190 -9.71 -18.70 4.61
N GLN A 191 -9.86 -17.69 3.76
CA GLN A 191 -9.80 -17.87 2.31
C GLN A 191 -8.38 -18.24 1.84
N ILE A 192 -7.36 -17.57 2.37
CA ILE A 192 -5.96 -17.89 2.06
C ILE A 192 -5.64 -19.35 2.43
N ARG A 193 -6.10 -19.83 3.60
CA ARG A 193 -5.93 -21.24 4.00
C ARG A 193 -6.62 -22.20 3.05
N LYS A 194 -7.83 -21.91 2.60
CA LYS A 194 -8.54 -22.73 1.61
C LYS A 194 -7.81 -22.78 0.27
N MET A 195 -7.29 -21.63 -0.19
CA MET A 195 -6.48 -21.56 -1.41
C MET A 195 -5.20 -22.40 -1.29
N LYS A 196 -4.53 -22.34 -0.14
CA LYS A 196 -3.37 -23.17 0.19
C LYS A 196 -3.74 -24.67 0.17
N GLU A 197 -4.80 -25.07 0.85
CA GLU A 197 -5.29 -26.47 0.90
C GLU A 197 -5.65 -27.01 -0.49
N ALA A 198 -6.09 -26.14 -1.40
CA ALA A 198 -6.32 -26.48 -2.79
C ALA A 198 -5.04 -26.66 -3.63
N GLY A 199 -3.85 -26.57 -3.02
CA GLY A 199 -2.56 -26.80 -3.66
C GLY A 199 -1.94 -25.56 -4.34
N ASN A 200 -2.52 -24.37 -4.17
CA ASN A 200 -1.94 -23.15 -4.73
C ASN A 200 -0.72 -22.68 -3.92
N GLY A 201 0.24 -22.06 -4.60
CA GLY A 201 1.32 -21.31 -3.97
C GLY A 201 0.92 -19.85 -3.79
N ILE A 202 1.15 -19.30 -2.61
CA ILE A 202 0.70 -17.94 -2.28
C ILE A 202 1.91 -17.13 -1.81
N VAL A 203 2.09 -15.92 -2.33
CA VAL A 203 3.06 -14.94 -1.81
C VAL A 203 2.27 -13.78 -1.21
N PHE A 204 2.48 -13.55 0.07
CA PHE A 204 1.78 -12.58 0.88
C PHE A 204 2.74 -11.50 1.36
N ILE A 205 2.53 -10.25 0.95
CA ILE A 205 3.26 -9.09 1.44
C ILE A 205 2.40 -8.38 2.47
N SER A 206 2.96 -8.11 3.64
CA SER A 206 2.42 -7.18 4.62
C SER A 206 3.54 -6.45 5.34
N HIS A 207 3.26 -5.24 5.79
CA HIS A 207 4.11 -4.50 6.71
C HIS A 207 3.77 -4.80 8.19
N HIS A 208 2.69 -5.54 8.44
CA HIS A 208 2.28 -6.02 9.76
C HIS A 208 2.89 -7.40 10.02
N LEU A 209 3.89 -7.47 10.91
CA LEU A 209 4.60 -8.73 11.20
C LEU A 209 3.71 -9.78 11.84
N ASP A 210 2.70 -9.36 12.62
CA ASP A 210 1.70 -10.26 13.21
C ASP A 210 0.92 -11.01 12.15
N GLU A 211 0.57 -10.36 11.04
CA GLU A 211 -0.11 -10.98 9.90
C GLU A 211 0.77 -12.05 9.25
N ILE A 212 2.03 -11.71 9.02
CA ILE A 212 3.02 -12.64 8.46
C ILE A 212 3.13 -13.90 9.35
N LEU A 213 3.28 -13.71 10.66
CA LEU A 213 3.38 -14.83 11.61
C LEU A 213 2.08 -15.67 11.68
N ALA A 214 0.91 -15.06 11.43
CA ALA A 214 -0.39 -15.74 11.53
C ALA A 214 -0.73 -16.62 10.33
N ILE A 215 -0.23 -16.29 9.11
CA ILE A 215 -0.76 -16.91 7.88
C ILE A 215 0.31 -17.61 7.02
N THR A 216 1.60 -17.31 7.21
CA THR A 216 2.66 -17.84 6.35
C THR A 216 3.29 -19.12 6.87
N ASP A 217 3.95 -19.88 6.00
CA ASP A 217 4.75 -21.07 6.33
C ASP A 217 6.25 -20.77 6.30
N THR A 218 6.68 -19.98 5.32
CA THR A 218 8.07 -19.58 5.10
C THR A 218 8.15 -18.08 4.95
N ILE A 219 9.17 -17.46 5.50
CA ILE A 219 9.39 -16.02 5.45
C ILE A 219 10.68 -15.73 4.71
N TYR A 220 10.58 -14.88 3.68
CA TYR A 220 11.70 -14.29 2.97
C TYR A 220 11.89 -12.83 3.42
N VAL A 221 13.08 -12.49 3.87
CA VAL A 221 13.42 -11.15 4.34
C VAL A 221 14.25 -10.43 3.29
N PHE A 222 13.75 -9.28 2.85
CA PHE A 222 14.39 -8.43 1.85
C PHE A 222 14.94 -7.17 2.48
N LYS A 223 16.16 -6.81 2.09
CA LYS A 223 16.82 -5.57 2.49
C LYS A 223 17.69 -5.04 1.36
N ASP A 224 17.51 -3.75 1.03
CA ASP A 224 18.32 -3.06 -0.01
C ASP A 224 18.41 -3.82 -1.36
N GLY A 225 17.35 -4.54 -1.72
CA GLY A 225 17.26 -5.30 -2.97
C GLY A 225 17.86 -6.71 -2.93
N GLU A 226 18.27 -7.19 -1.78
CA GLU A 226 18.84 -8.52 -1.56
C GLU A 226 17.94 -9.37 -0.66
N GLU A 227 17.97 -10.68 -0.84
CA GLU A 227 17.43 -11.66 0.09
C GLU A 227 18.43 -11.88 1.23
N THR A 228 18.08 -11.41 2.43
CA THR A 228 19.01 -11.46 3.58
C THR A 228 18.79 -12.66 4.50
N ALA A 229 17.60 -13.24 4.50
CA ALA A 229 17.28 -14.43 5.28
C ALA A 229 16.03 -15.13 4.75
N VAL A 230 16.01 -16.46 4.90
CA VAL A 230 14.85 -17.32 4.66
C VAL A 230 14.74 -18.30 5.82
N PHE A 231 13.56 -18.43 6.39
CA PHE A 231 13.33 -19.41 7.47
C PHE A 231 11.85 -19.78 7.62
N PRO A 232 11.57 -20.95 8.20
CA PRO A 232 10.19 -21.35 8.53
C PRO A 232 9.56 -20.36 9.50
N THR A 233 8.30 -20.02 9.30
CA THR A 233 7.56 -19.09 10.19
C THR A 233 7.52 -19.58 11.64
N ALA A 234 7.50 -20.90 11.87
CA ALA A 234 7.53 -21.49 13.20
C ALA A 234 8.80 -21.16 14.02
N GLU A 235 9.90 -20.77 13.36
CA GLU A 235 11.16 -20.39 13.97
C GLU A 235 11.28 -18.86 14.14
N ALA A 236 10.30 -18.11 13.66
CA ALA A 236 10.29 -16.66 13.67
C ALA A 236 9.55 -16.07 14.88
N ASN A 237 9.98 -14.90 15.30
CA ASN A 237 9.23 -14.00 16.17
C ASN A 237 9.43 -12.55 15.72
N ILE A 238 8.64 -11.62 16.24
CA ILE A 238 8.66 -10.21 15.83
C ILE A 238 10.06 -9.60 15.95
N ASP A 239 10.77 -9.87 17.03
CA ASP A 239 12.10 -9.29 17.31
C ASP A 239 13.13 -9.77 16.27
N VAL A 240 13.13 -11.07 15.96
CA VAL A 240 14.00 -11.66 14.93
C VAL A 240 13.69 -11.08 13.54
N LEU A 241 12.41 -10.99 13.19
CA LEU A 241 11.99 -10.42 11.92
C LEU A 241 12.45 -8.96 11.80
N TYR A 242 12.21 -8.18 12.84
CA TYR A 242 12.59 -6.78 12.87
C TYR A 242 14.11 -6.59 12.76
N GLU A 243 14.89 -7.37 13.52
CA GLU A 243 16.35 -7.35 13.44
C GLU A 243 16.86 -7.63 12.02
N LYS A 244 16.29 -8.64 11.35
CA LYS A 244 16.68 -9.01 9.99
C LYS A 244 16.27 -7.96 8.95
N MET A 245 15.12 -7.32 9.12
CA MET A 245 14.65 -6.26 8.23
C MET A 245 15.51 -4.99 8.33
N VAL A 246 15.76 -4.53 9.57
CA VAL A 246 16.45 -3.25 9.83
C VAL A 246 17.97 -3.43 9.88
N GLY A 247 18.45 -4.65 10.24
CA GLY A 247 19.87 -4.96 10.34
C GLY A 247 20.54 -4.38 11.58
N ARG A 248 19.75 -4.03 12.61
CA ARG A 248 20.23 -3.64 13.94
C ARG A 248 19.45 -4.44 14.96
N ALA A 249 20.17 -5.01 15.94
CA ALA A 249 19.52 -5.60 17.09
C ALA A 249 18.64 -4.50 17.76
N THR A 250 17.34 -4.74 17.82
CA THR A 250 16.45 -3.88 18.58
C THR A 250 16.73 -4.15 20.05
N THR A 251 17.17 -3.14 20.76
CA THR A 251 17.28 -3.18 22.24
C THR A 251 15.89 -3.17 22.91
N GLY A 252 14.83 -3.57 22.20
CA GLY A 252 13.46 -3.64 22.73
C GLY A 252 12.77 -2.29 22.99
N GLU A 253 13.49 -1.18 22.85
CA GLU A 253 12.96 0.16 23.06
C GLU A 253 12.58 0.81 21.72
N PHE A 254 11.37 0.55 21.23
CA PHE A 254 10.76 1.31 20.13
C PHE A 254 10.63 2.80 20.49
N TYR A 255 10.58 3.09 21.76
CA TYR A 255 10.48 4.41 22.34
C TYR A 255 11.70 4.70 23.18
N VAL A 256 12.57 5.60 22.74
CA VAL A 256 13.76 6.00 23.47
C VAL A 256 13.32 7.00 24.56
N GLU A 257 12.97 6.51 25.75
CA GLU A 257 12.55 7.35 26.88
C GLU A 257 13.56 8.47 27.20
N ALA A 258 14.85 8.19 27.00
CA ALA A 258 15.92 9.18 27.19
C ALA A 258 15.85 10.38 26.22
N GLN A 259 15.07 10.27 25.12
CA GLN A 259 14.85 11.37 24.16
C GLN A 259 13.52 12.10 24.41
N GLN A 260 12.69 11.61 25.34
CA GLN A 260 11.45 12.27 25.72
C GLN A 260 11.77 13.62 26.37
N ARG A 261 11.25 14.66 25.78
CA ARG A 261 11.34 16.00 26.33
C ARG A 261 10.05 16.31 27.09
N VAL A 262 10.19 16.88 28.26
CA VAL A 262 9.04 17.45 28.97
C VAL A 262 8.59 18.68 28.17
N PRO A 263 7.31 18.73 27.73
CA PRO A 263 6.79 19.93 27.07
C PRO A 263 6.98 21.18 27.92
N SER A 264 7.18 22.31 27.28
CA SER A 264 7.23 23.59 27.98
C SER A 264 5.82 24.02 28.43
N ASP A 265 5.72 24.89 29.42
CA ASP A 265 4.43 25.46 29.83
C ASP A 265 3.84 26.44 28.80
N LYS A 266 4.61 26.80 27.77
CA LYS A 266 4.19 27.74 26.76
C LYS A 266 3.25 27.07 25.76
N VAL A 267 2.01 27.53 25.71
CA VAL A 267 1.02 27.11 24.70
C VAL A 267 1.33 27.82 23.38
N VAL A 268 1.57 27.04 22.33
CA VAL A 268 1.84 27.54 20.97
C VAL A 268 0.61 27.51 20.07
N LEU A 269 -0.29 26.55 20.31
CA LEU A 269 -1.56 26.43 19.60
C LEU A 269 -2.67 26.09 20.61
N GLU A 270 -3.79 26.78 20.53
CA GLU A 270 -4.98 26.49 21.32
C GLU A 270 -6.19 26.42 20.40
N VAL A 271 -6.96 25.38 20.55
CA VAL A 271 -8.23 25.14 19.85
C VAL A 271 -9.33 25.22 20.89
N GLU A 272 -10.30 26.08 20.65
CA GLU A 272 -11.41 26.31 21.57
C GLU A 272 -12.75 26.10 20.87
N ASP A 273 -13.49 25.10 21.35
CA ASP A 273 -14.86 24.78 20.95
C ASP A 273 -15.05 24.61 19.43
N LEU A 274 -14.03 24.06 18.77
CA LEU A 274 -14.00 23.93 17.30
C LEU A 274 -15.03 22.90 16.86
N SER A 275 -15.87 23.27 15.87
CA SER A 275 -16.87 22.38 15.29
C SER A 275 -16.86 22.48 13.77
N LEU A 276 -17.13 21.35 13.12
CA LEU A 276 -17.42 21.27 11.68
C LEU A 276 -18.71 20.50 11.48
N PHE A 277 -19.73 21.20 10.99
CA PHE A 277 -21.09 20.68 10.90
C PHE A 277 -21.15 19.31 10.22
N GLY A 278 -21.77 18.34 10.91
CA GLY A 278 -21.96 16.97 10.41
C GLY A 278 -20.72 16.07 10.49
N ILE A 279 -19.57 16.56 11.00
CA ILE A 279 -18.31 15.81 11.08
C ILE A 279 -17.84 15.70 12.54
N PHE A 280 -17.58 16.83 13.20
CA PHE A 280 -17.18 16.85 14.63
C PHE A 280 -17.74 18.07 15.34
N ASN A 281 -17.89 18.00 16.67
CA ASN A 281 -18.42 19.07 17.50
C ASN A 281 -17.58 19.29 18.75
N HIS A 282 -17.43 20.57 19.14
CA HIS A 282 -16.92 21.02 20.44
C HIS A 282 -15.51 20.47 20.81
N ILE A 283 -14.59 20.44 19.86
CA ILE A 283 -13.22 19.99 20.08
C ILE A 283 -12.39 21.13 20.68
N SER A 284 -11.76 20.86 21.82
CA SER A 284 -10.85 21.80 22.48
C SER A 284 -9.59 21.09 22.95
N PHE A 285 -8.43 21.68 22.68
CA PHE A 285 -7.14 21.20 23.15
C PHE A 285 -6.08 22.31 23.10
N LYS A 286 -4.96 22.06 23.76
CA LYS A 286 -3.78 22.92 23.74
C LYS A 286 -2.58 22.11 23.28
N LEU A 287 -1.70 22.74 22.52
CA LEU A 287 -0.41 22.19 22.13
C LEU A 287 0.70 23.07 22.70
N HIS A 288 1.61 22.46 23.42
CA HIS A 288 2.72 23.13 24.07
C HIS A 288 3.99 23.10 23.20
N GLU A 289 4.89 24.04 23.44
CA GLU A 289 6.18 24.09 22.75
C GLU A 289 7.01 22.83 23.08
N GLY A 290 7.40 22.08 22.03
CA GLY A 290 8.13 20.81 22.17
C GLY A 290 7.28 19.59 22.45
N GLU A 291 5.94 19.72 22.41
CA GLU A 291 4.98 18.63 22.57
C GLU A 291 4.68 17.92 21.25
N VAL A 292 4.43 16.61 21.33
CA VAL A 292 3.81 15.82 20.27
C VAL A 292 2.42 15.40 20.76
N LEU A 293 1.38 16.02 20.23
CA LEU A 293 -0.01 15.74 20.57
C LEU A 293 -0.60 14.74 19.56
N GLY A 294 -1.07 13.60 20.05
CA GLY A 294 -1.78 12.61 19.23
C GLY A 294 -3.29 12.85 19.20
N LEU A 295 -3.88 12.91 18.02
CA LEU A 295 -5.34 12.84 17.84
C LEU A 295 -5.68 11.43 17.38
N ALA A 296 -6.47 10.70 18.17
CA ALA A 296 -6.87 9.33 17.88
C ALA A 296 -8.38 9.23 17.71
N GLY A 297 -8.81 8.33 16.82
CA GLY A 297 -10.23 8.05 16.59
C GLY A 297 -10.39 7.00 15.50
N LEU A 298 -11.59 6.42 15.41
CA LEU A 298 -11.95 5.53 14.30
C LEU A 298 -11.98 6.30 12.98
N ASP A 299 -11.91 5.58 11.87
CA ASP A 299 -12.06 6.18 10.55
C ASP A 299 -13.41 6.92 10.46
N GLY A 300 -13.40 8.15 9.92
CA GLY A 300 -14.57 9.03 9.93
C GLY A 300 -14.89 9.72 11.27
N SER A 301 -14.03 9.61 12.29
CA SER A 301 -14.21 10.32 13.58
C SER A 301 -14.02 11.84 13.50
N GLY A 302 -13.51 12.35 12.37
CA GLY A 302 -13.20 13.77 12.18
C GLY A 302 -11.82 14.22 12.65
N ALA A 303 -10.95 13.30 13.13
CA ALA A 303 -9.59 13.66 13.57
C ALA A 303 -8.76 14.30 12.44
N GLU A 304 -8.87 13.79 11.22
CA GLU A 304 -8.25 14.37 10.01
C GLU A 304 -8.85 15.74 9.67
N ASP A 305 -10.17 15.88 9.80
CA ASP A 305 -10.86 17.13 9.51
C ASP A 305 -10.50 18.25 10.50
N VAL A 306 -10.20 17.92 11.76
CA VAL A 306 -9.62 18.88 12.70
C VAL A 306 -8.29 19.41 12.17
N CYS A 307 -7.38 18.53 11.69
CA CYS A 307 -6.12 18.95 11.09
C CYS A 307 -6.35 19.80 9.84
N ASN A 308 -7.32 19.45 8.99
CA ASN A 308 -7.69 20.22 7.79
C ASN A 308 -8.22 21.62 8.13
N CYS A 309 -8.94 21.77 9.25
CA CYS A 309 -9.33 23.07 9.77
C CYS A 309 -8.12 23.90 10.23
N LEU A 310 -7.15 23.28 10.93
CA LEU A 310 -5.94 23.96 11.40
C LEU A 310 -5.08 24.52 10.27
N VAL A 311 -5.02 23.83 9.13
CA VAL A 311 -4.25 24.26 7.97
C VAL A 311 -5.06 25.07 6.97
N GLY A 312 -6.32 25.39 7.27
CA GLY A 312 -7.17 26.24 6.44
C GLY A 312 -7.62 25.61 5.12
N GLN A 313 -7.62 24.28 5.00
CA GLN A 313 -8.22 23.56 3.87
C GLN A 313 -9.75 23.57 3.97
N VAL A 314 -10.27 23.47 5.20
CA VAL A 314 -11.68 23.56 5.52
C VAL A 314 -11.90 24.64 6.56
N ALA A 315 -12.92 25.47 6.39
CA ALA A 315 -13.28 26.47 7.40
C ALA A 315 -14.15 25.81 8.48
N PRO A 316 -13.81 25.91 9.78
CA PRO A 316 -14.66 25.43 10.85
C PRO A 316 -15.98 26.21 10.87
N THR A 317 -17.08 25.57 11.28
CA THR A 317 -18.38 26.20 11.42
C THR A 317 -18.50 27.04 12.70
N GLU A 318 -17.86 26.58 13.77
CA GLU A 318 -17.86 27.25 15.07
C GLU A 318 -16.52 27.09 15.77
N GLY A 319 -16.30 27.87 16.81
CA GLY A 319 -15.08 27.86 17.60
C GLY A 319 -13.98 28.75 17.04
N ARG A 320 -12.80 28.69 17.68
CA ARG A 320 -11.64 29.53 17.30
C ARG A 320 -10.32 28.79 17.49
N ILE A 321 -9.34 29.25 16.74
CA ILE A 321 -7.95 28.76 16.78
C ILE A 321 -7.06 29.94 17.21
N LEU A 322 -6.23 29.71 18.21
CA LEU A 322 -5.27 30.72 18.68
C LEU A 322 -3.84 30.21 18.49
N MET A 323 -2.97 31.06 18.00
CA MET A 323 -1.52 30.86 17.94
C MET A 323 -0.80 31.88 18.81
N ASP A 324 0.02 31.42 19.74
CA ASP A 324 0.68 32.26 20.73
C ASP A 324 -0.32 33.24 21.41
N GLY A 325 -1.53 32.75 21.73
CA GLY A 325 -2.61 33.52 22.37
C GLY A 325 -3.36 34.50 21.45
N LYS A 326 -3.10 34.52 20.17
CA LYS A 326 -3.79 35.39 19.19
C LYS A 326 -4.70 34.57 18.31
N GLU A 327 -5.96 34.99 18.17
CA GLU A 327 -6.91 34.34 17.26
C GLU A 327 -6.41 34.45 15.83
N VAL A 328 -6.44 33.31 15.13
CA VAL A 328 -6.08 33.19 13.71
C VAL A 328 -7.22 32.53 12.92
N ARG A 329 -7.38 32.98 11.69
CA ARG A 329 -8.28 32.34 10.71
C ARG A 329 -7.55 32.22 9.39
N PHE A 330 -7.53 31.03 8.87
CA PHE A 330 -6.87 30.73 7.59
C PHE A 330 -7.91 30.47 6.51
N GLY A 331 -7.83 31.21 5.41
CA GLY A 331 -8.67 30.99 4.24
C GLY A 331 -8.08 29.98 3.25
N ASN A 332 -6.83 29.55 3.49
CA ASN A 332 -6.12 28.55 2.70
C ASN A 332 -4.82 28.12 3.40
N SER A 333 -4.25 26.99 2.94
CA SER A 333 -3.02 26.39 3.49
C SER A 333 -1.78 27.30 3.35
N TYR A 334 -1.75 28.23 2.38
CA TYR A 334 -0.66 29.20 2.23
C TYR A 334 -0.60 30.17 3.42
N GLN A 335 -1.76 30.63 3.92
CA GLN A 335 -1.82 31.53 5.07
C GLN A 335 -1.42 30.79 6.35
N ALA A 336 -1.88 29.55 6.54
CA ALA A 336 -1.48 28.70 7.67
C ALA A 336 0.03 28.46 7.67
N ARG A 337 0.61 28.15 6.51
CA ARG A 337 2.05 27.98 6.35
C ARG A 337 2.84 29.25 6.73
N LYS A 338 2.37 30.43 6.33
CA LYS A 338 3.01 31.71 6.73
C LYS A 338 2.95 31.96 8.23
N ALA A 339 1.92 31.45 8.89
CA ALA A 339 1.78 31.52 10.34
C ALA A 339 2.59 30.43 11.08
N GLY A 340 3.14 29.43 10.37
CA GLY A 340 3.98 28.37 10.92
C GLY A 340 3.30 27.02 11.06
N ILE A 341 2.07 26.83 10.54
CA ILE A 341 1.39 25.54 10.52
C ILE A 341 1.58 24.88 9.15
N LEU A 342 2.10 23.65 9.17
CA LEU A 342 2.36 22.83 7.99
C LEU A 342 1.62 21.51 8.12
N SER A 343 1.15 20.95 7.00
CA SER A 343 0.51 19.63 6.93
C SER A 343 1.30 18.68 6.05
N VAL A 344 1.38 17.43 6.49
CA VAL A 344 1.75 16.30 5.65
C VAL A 344 0.46 15.51 5.42
N PRO A 345 -0.10 15.51 4.21
CA PRO A 345 -1.40 14.90 3.94
C PRO A 345 -1.33 13.37 3.98
N LYS A 346 -2.49 12.73 4.23
CA LYS A 346 -2.67 11.28 4.18
C LYS A 346 -2.45 10.76 2.76
N ASP A 347 -3.10 11.39 1.78
CA ASP A 347 -2.86 11.09 0.36
C ASP A 347 -1.65 11.84 -0.17
N ARG A 348 -0.52 11.12 -0.22
CA ARG A 348 0.76 11.68 -0.69
C ARG A 348 0.77 11.94 -2.20
N ARG A 349 -0.04 11.21 -3.00
CA ARG A 349 -0.02 11.31 -4.46
C ARG A 349 -0.87 12.46 -4.96
N ASP A 350 -2.08 12.57 -4.44
CA ASP A 350 -3.05 13.57 -4.91
C ASP A 350 -2.88 14.91 -4.21
N GLU A 351 -2.46 14.91 -2.93
CA GLU A 351 -2.38 16.13 -2.12
C GLU A 351 -0.94 16.54 -1.77
N GLY A 352 -0.01 15.59 -1.70
CA GLY A 352 1.35 15.82 -1.21
C GLY A 352 2.38 16.15 -2.28
N MET A 353 2.16 15.76 -3.54
CA MET A 353 3.12 15.92 -4.63
C MET A 353 2.48 16.35 -5.93
N VAL A 354 3.23 17.11 -6.73
CA VAL A 354 2.88 17.40 -8.12
C VAL A 354 3.64 16.41 -9.01
N SER A 355 2.98 15.32 -9.43
CA SER A 355 3.59 14.15 -10.09
C SER A 355 4.34 14.49 -11.40
N ILE A 356 3.95 15.58 -12.09
CA ILE A 356 4.61 16.04 -13.33
C ILE A 356 5.84 16.90 -13.10
N LEU A 357 6.11 17.33 -11.87
CA LEU A 357 7.29 18.13 -11.52
C LEU A 357 8.45 17.23 -11.08
N SER A 358 9.66 17.78 -11.19
CA SER A 358 10.87 17.10 -10.71
C SER A 358 10.87 16.96 -9.18
N ILE A 359 11.70 16.05 -8.66
CA ILE A 359 11.93 15.91 -7.20
C ILE A 359 12.44 17.23 -6.62
N GLU A 360 13.37 17.91 -7.31
CA GLU A 360 13.91 19.20 -6.83
C GLU A 360 12.83 20.28 -6.76
N ASP A 361 11.87 20.29 -7.70
CA ASP A 361 10.74 21.21 -7.67
C ASP A 361 9.76 20.87 -6.56
N ASN A 362 9.39 19.61 -6.39
CA ASN A 362 8.51 19.17 -5.32
C ASN A 362 9.06 19.49 -3.92
N ILE A 363 10.37 19.27 -3.68
CA ILE A 363 11.01 19.63 -2.41
C ILE A 363 10.99 21.14 -2.16
N THR A 364 11.06 21.95 -3.22
CA THR A 364 11.32 23.38 -3.07
C THR A 364 10.11 24.27 -3.35
N ILE A 365 9.04 23.77 -3.96
CA ILE A 365 7.89 24.55 -4.44
C ILE A 365 7.29 25.45 -3.35
N SER A 366 7.16 24.94 -2.13
CA SER A 366 6.64 25.72 -0.99
C SER A 366 7.55 26.87 -0.58
N SER A 367 8.81 26.89 -1.02
CA SER A 367 9.83 27.88 -0.65
C SER A 367 10.28 28.76 -1.82
N TRP A 368 9.67 28.67 -3.00
CA TRP A 368 10.08 29.41 -4.20
C TRP A 368 10.12 30.92 -4.03
N GLU A 369 9.30 31.48 -3.12
CA GLU A 369 9.34 32.92 -2.81
C GLU A 369 10.72 33.36 -2.33
N HIS A 370 11.41 32.53 -1.53
CA HIS A 370 12.74 32.78 -1.00
C HIS A 370 13.87 32.46 -2.00
N MET A 371 13.54 31.82 -3.12
CA MET A 371 14.50 31.38 -4.13
C MET A 371 14.57 32.33 -5.33
N LYS A 372 13.81 33.42 -5.29
CA LYS A 372 13.85 34.45 -6.32
C LYS A 372 15.18 35.27 -6.28
N ASN A 373 15.67 35.58 -7.45
CA ASN A 373 16.77 36.53 -7.66
C ASN A 373 16.32 37.55 -8.69
N LYS A 374 16.28 38.83 -8.31
CA LYS A 374 15.78 39.93 -9.16
C LYS A 374 14.40 39.67 -9.78
N GLY A 375 13.50 39.01 -9.00
CA GLY A 375 12.13 38.69 -9.43
C GLY A 375 11.96 37.34 -10.15
N PHE A 376 13.04 36.69 -10.59
CA PHE A 376 12.99 35.38 -11.27
C PHE A 376 13.45 34.24 -10.37
N LEU A 377 12.87 33.04 -10.55
CA LEU A 377 13.30 31.83 -9.85
C LEU A 377 14.73 31.46 -10.25
N SER A 378 15.56 31.17 -9.26
CA SER A 378 16.97 30.81 -9.46
C SER A 378 17.14 29.30 -9.42
N GLY A 379 17.30 28.62 -10.56
CA GLY A 379 17.55 27.19 -10.64
C GLY A 379 18.77 26.74 -9.82
N LYS A 380 19.81 27.60 -9.68
CA LYS A 380 20.96 27.31 -8.82
C LYS A 380 20.58 27.23 -7.33
N ARG A 381 19.68 28.10 -6.86
CA ARG A 381 19.19 28.09 -5.46
C ARG A 381 18.28 26.91 -5.22
N ILE A 382 17.36 26.62 -6.16
CA ILE A 382 16.46 25.46 -6.13
C ILE A 382 17.28 24.18 -5.96
N ARG A 383 18.22 23.93 -6.88
CA ARG A 383 19.07 22.72 -6.86
C ARG A 383 19.89 22.60 -5.57
N LYS A 384 20.52 23.69 -5.11
CA LYS A 384 21.29 23.68 -3.87
C LYS A 384 20.43 23.33 -2.65
N THR A 385 19.22 23.89 -2.59
CA THR A 385 18.29 23.63 -1.48
C THR A 385 17.75 22.21 -1.54
N ALA A 386 17.37 21.70 -2.72
CA ALA A 386 16.92 20.35 -2.90
C ALA A 386 18.01 19.33 -2.49
N GLN A 387 19.24 19.52 -2.95
CA GLN A 387 20.39 18.67 -2.58
C GLN A 387 20.64 18.64 -1.06
N LYS A 388 20.48 19.79 -0.38
CA LYS A 388 20.58 19.86 1.07
C LYS A 388 19.54 18.96 1.73
N TRP A 389 18.27 19.10 1.34
CA TRP A 389 17.18 18.32 1.93
C TRP A 389 17.22 16.83 1.57
N ILE A 390 17.63 16.49 0.34
CA ILE A 390 17.88 15.10 -0.07
C ILE A 390 18.88 14.44 0.88
N LYS A 391 20.00 15.14 1.17
CA LYS A 391 21.02 14.63 2.08
C LYS A 391 20.54 14.54 3.54
N GLU A 392 19.85 15.57 4.03
CA GLU A 392 19.39 15.63 5.43
C GLU A 392 18.25 14.63 5.72
N ALA A 393 17.36 14.41 4.74
CA ALA A 393 16.26 13.46 4.85
C ALA A 393 16.65 12.03 4.41
N GLY A 394 17.88 11.79 3.97
CA GLY A 394 18.32 10.47 3.51
C GLY A 394 17.59 9.96 2.27
N ILE A 395 17.10 10.86 1.40
CA ILE A 395 16.41 10.47 0.16
C ILE A 395 17.43 9.83 -0.79
N LYS A 396 17.14 8.62 -1.24
CA LYS A 396 18.01 7.84 -2.15
C LYS A 396 17.76 8.19 -3.62
#